data_bfb5911b9d298cc0612a9d9f44c5e380
#
_entry.id   bfb5911b9d298cc0612a9d9f44c5e380
#
_cell.length_a   1.000
_cell.length_b   1.000
_cell.length_c   1.000
_cell.angle_alpha   90.00
_cell.angle_beta   90.00
_cell.angle_gamma   90.00
#
_symmetry.space_group_name_H-M   'P 1'
#
loop_
_entity.id
_entity.type
_entity.pdbx_description
1 polymer ?
#
loop_
_entity_poly.entity_id
_entity_poly.type
_entity_poly.pdbx_seq_one_letter_code
_entity_poly.pdbx_strand_id
1 'polypeptide(L)'
;MRWKLPWPKLAGAGSSSPASDEQPDSWQRHVEALRQAGIPEPGSAVHGRKPATVADEQALYDVAPSFVELLPWVEFMPESKSMLLEDGQSVAAFYELVPLGTEGREPGWLAHARDALENALQDSFDELDENPWVLQLYAQDEPSFDQYMQTLRDYVQPRARGSAFTEFYLRFFGHHLRAVAKPGGLFEDTVVTRLRWRGQTRRVRMVVYRRASGQGQANRRGQTPEQMLGIVCDRLCGGLANAGIQARRMVAADVHDWLLRWFNPRPTLLGPGVEDRERFYALARYPDSTEESEAGEIELASGRDFSQRLFFGQPRSDVAQGAWYFDGMPHRVLITDRLRMPPGTGHLTGETRKGDAINTLFDQMPEDTLMCLTMVATPQDVLESDLNHLAKKAVGETLASEQTLKDVHEARSLIGSAHKLYRGTLAFYLRGRDEAELDRRGLDLANVMLNAGLQPVREDDEVAPLNSYLRWLPCCYNPGQDRRRWYTQLMFAQHAARFCRVAS
;
A
#
# COMPACT_ATOMS: atom_id res chain seq x y z
N MET A 1 -5.44 27.51 19.43
CA MET A 1 -4.96 27.96 18.10
C MET A 1 -5.73 27.22 17.04
N ARG A 2 -6.47 27.91 16.18
CA ARG A 2 -7.26 27.26 15.12
C ARG A 2 -6.37 27.04 13.92
N TRP A 3 -6.10 25.79 13.58
CA TRP A 3 -5.42 25.41 12.34
C TRP A 3 -6.42 25.49 11.19
N LYS A 4 -6.16 26.39 10.23
CA LYS A 4 -6.83 26.40 8.93
C LYS A 4 -5.99 25.56 7.99
N LEU A 5 -6.44 24.34 7.71
CA LEU A 5 -5.92 23.56 6.57
C LEU A 5 -6.33 24.26 5.26
N PRO A 6 -5.42 24.50 4.32
CA PRO A 6 -5.77 25.07 3.03
C PRO A 6 -6.33 23.97 2.12
N TRP A 7 -7.64 23.90 2.04
CA TRP A 7 -8.31 23.14 0.98
C TRP A 7 -8.11 23.84 -0.36
N PRO A 8 -7.93 23.10 -1.48
CA PRO A 8 -7.90 23.72 -2.80
C PRO A 8 -9.25 24.39 -3.08
N LYS A 9 -9.23 25.68 -3.33
CA LYS A 9 -10.39 26.40 -3.84
C LYS A 9 -10.72 25.86 -5.21
N LEU A 10 -11.86 25.20 -5.35
CA LEU A 10 -12.48 24.97 -6.64
C LEU A 10 -12.73 26.34 -7.28
N ALA A 11 -12.14 26.55 -8.45
CA ALA A 11 -12.30 27.78 -9.20
C ALA A 11 -13.75 27.89 -9.66
N GLY A 12 -14.45 28.88 -9.14
CA GLY A 12 -15.79 29.24 -9.59
C GLY A 12 -15.73 29.75 -11.02
N ALA A 13 -16.35 29.03 -11.93
CA ALA A 13 -16.67 29.53 -13.25
C ALA A 13 -17.84 30.49 -13.13
N GLY A 14 -17.57 31.80 -13.23
CA GLY A 14 -18.61 32.80 -13.42
C GLY A 14 -19.18 32.68 -14.83
N SER A 15 -20.44 32.31 -14.93
CA SER A 15 -21.26 32.58 -16.12
C SER A 15 -22.59 33.10 -15.68
N SER A 16 -22.84 34.37 -15.98
CA SER A 16 -24.16 35.01 -15.94
C SER A 16 -25.04 34.38 -17.01
N SER A 17 -26.13 33.73 -16.61
CA SER A 17 -27.25 33.35 -17.49
C SER A 17 -28.57 33.74 -16.86
N PRO A 18 -29.62 34.05 -17.67
CA PRO A 18 -30.80 34.73 -17.21
C PRO A 18 -31.71 33.84 -16.35
N ALA A 19 -32.47 34.47 -15.48
CA ALA A 19 -33.43 33.89 -14.58
C ALA A 19 -34.40 32.92 -15.32
N SER A 20 -34.22 31.64 -15.07
CA SER A 20 -35.22 30.60 -15.28
C SER A 20 -35.86 30.26 -13.93
N ASP A 21 -37.12 29.90 -13.91
CA ASP A 21 -37.88 29.42 -12.76
C ASP A 21 -37.15 28.22 -12.12
N GLU A 22 -36.16 28.54 -11.25
CA GLU A 22 -35.39 27.52 -10.54
C GLU A 22 -36.27 26.93 -9.43
N GLN A 23 -36.52 25.63 -9.52
CA GLN A 23 -36.96 24.87 -8.35
C GLN A 23 -35.96 25.11 -7.21
N PRO A 24 -36.43 25.45 -6.01
CA PRO A 24 -35.56 25.72 -4.89
C PRO A 24 -34.59 24.55 -4.67
N ASP A 25 -33.32 24.88 -4.53
CA ASP A 25 -32.23 23.94 -4.27
C ASP A 25 -32.63 22.95 -3.17
N SER A 26 -32.14 21.74 -3.23
CA SER A 26 -32.44 20.67 -2.27
C SER A 26 -32.21 21.12 -0.82
N TRP A 27 -31.22 22.00 -0.62
CA TRP A 27 -30.92 22.61 0.65
C TRP A 27 -32.03 23.58 1.12
N GLN A 28 -32.52 24.45 0.27
CA GLN A 28 -33.60 25.37 0.60
C GLN A 28 -34.88 24.64 0.98
N ARG A 29 -35.18 23.53 0.31
CA ARG A 29 -36.29 22.65 0.68
C ARG A 29 -36.10 21.97 2.04
N HIS A 30 -34.87 21.60 2.34
CA HIS A 30 -34.52 20.99 3.62
C HIS A 30 -34.65 22.01 4.78
N VAL A 31 -34.14 23.21 4.61
CA VAL A 31 -34.26 24.29 5.59
C VAL A 31 -35.72 24.67 5.80
N GLU A 32 -36.54 24.75 4.75
CA GLU A 32 -37.98 25.02 4.84
C GLU A 32 -38.74 23.89 5.60
N ALA A 33 -38.36 22.63 5.36
CA ALA A 33 -38.93 21.50 6.10
C ALA A 33 -38.55 21.52 7.60
N LEU A 34 -37.33 21.91 7.94
CA LEU A 34 -36.89 22.08 9.32
C LEU A 34 -37.64 23.23 10.02
N ARG A 35 -37.86 24.35 9.31
CA ARG A 35 -38.63 25.50 9.77
C ARG A 35 -40.08 25.14 10.04
N GLN A 36 -40.73 24.35 9.15
CA GLN A 36 -42.09 23.84 9.32
C GLN A 36 -42.19 22.84 10.48
N ALA A 37 -41.13 22.07 10.75
CA ALA A 37 -41.06 21.14 11.87
C ALA A 37 -40.76 21.83 13.22
N GLY A 38 -40.57 23.18 13.25
CA GLY A 38 -40.20 23.92 14.47
C GLY A 38 -38.80 23.62 14.98
N ILE A 39 -37.96 23.06 14.14
CA ILE A 39 -36.56 22.76 14.46
C ILE A 39 -35.74 24.05 14.17
N PRO A 40 -34.86 24.46 15.09
CA PRO A 40 -34.01 25.63 14.84
C PRO A 40 -33.20 25.48 13.54
N GLU A 41 -33.16 26.54 12.75
CA GLU A 41 -32.38 26.54 11.51
C GLU A 41 -30.91 26.20 11.80
N PRO A 42 -30.29 25.44 10.91
CA PRO A 42 -28.86 25.17 10.98
C PRO A 42 -28.07 26.46 11.11
N GLY A 43 -27.16 26.57 12.06
CA GLY A 43 -26.37 27.77 12.34
C GLY A 43 -27.11 28.89 13.08
N SER A 44 -28.38 28.65 13.48
CA SER A 44 -29.10 29.59 14.33
C SER A 44 -28.56 29.60 15.77
N ALA A 45 -29.03 30.58 16.58
CA ALA A 45 -28.51 31.01 17.85
C ALA A 45 -28.17 30.01 18.95
N VAL A 46 -28.38 28.69 18.74
CA VAL A 46 -28.00 27.65 19.69
C VAL A 46 -26.47 27.66 19.95
N HIS A 47 -25.67 28.15 19.00
CA HIS A 47 -24.22 28.27 19.12
C HIS A 47 -23.70 29.73 19.13
N GLY A 48 -24.56 30.70 19.27
CA GLY A 48 -24.19 32.12 19.49
C GLY A 48 -23.51 32.83 18.32
N ARG A 49 -23.42 32.26 17.13
CA ARG A 49 -22.88 32.88 15.92
C ARG A 49 -23.77 32.58 14.73
N LYS A 50 -24.31 33.61 14.10
CA LYS A 50 -24.90 33.46 12.76
C LYS A 50 -23.78 33.23 11.76
N PRO A 51 -23.88 32.20 10.87
CA PRO A 51 -22.97 32.07 9.74
C PRO A 51 -23.03 33.30 8.86
N ALA A 52 -21.90 33.68 8.26
CA ALA A 52 -21.81 34.89 7.46
C ALA A 52 -22.38 34.74 6.06
N THR A 53 -22.42 33.49 5.56
CA THR A 53 -22.87 33.15 4.21
C THR A 53 -23.58 31.79 4.20
N VAL A 54 -24.36 31.52 3.14
CA VAL A 54 -24.98 30.18 2.90
C VAL A 54 -23.92 29.07 2.84
N ALA A 55 -22.75 29.37 2.31
CA ALA A 55 -21.65 28.42 2.28
C ALA A 55 -21.10 28.08 3.69
N ASP A 56 -21.11 29.04 4.61
CA ASP A 56 -20.72 28.80 6.01
C ASP A 56 -21.77 27.93 6.72
N GLU A 57 -23.04 28.11 6.36
CA GLU A 57 -24.12 27.24 6.85
C GLU A 57 -24.00 25.81 6.33
N GLN A 58 -23.75 25.63 5.03
CA GLN A 58 -23.49 24.32 4.44
C GLN A 58 -22.30 23.61 5.08
N ALA A 59 -21.21 24.33 5.32
CA ALA A 59 -20.01 23.79 5.96
C ALA A 59 -20.23 23.24 7.38
N LEU A 60 -21.30 23.63 8.06
CA LEU A 60 -21.68 23.07 9.37
C LEU A 60 -22.26 21.65 9.26
N TYR A 61 -22.73 21.27 8.09
CA TYR A 61 -23.35 20.00 7.80
C TYR A 61 -22.51 19.13 6.87
N ASP A 62 -21.39 19.64 6.40
CA ASP A 62 -20.44 18.83 5.63
C ASP A 62 -19.88 17.73 6.52
N VAL A 63 -20.20 16.50 6.16
CA VAL A 63 -19.66 15.30 6.82
C VAL A 63 -18.30 15.02 6.20
N ALA A 64 -17.28 14.85 7.05
CA ALA A 64 -15.98 14.43 6.56
C ALA A 64 -16.11 13.09 5.80
N PRO A 65 -15.36 12.92 4.71
CA PRO A 65 -15.44 11.68 3.93
C PRO A 65 -15.07 10.48 4.82
N SER A 66 -15.80 9.39 4.65
CA SER A 66 -15.51 8.13 5.32
C SER A 66 -14.17 7.56 4.82
N PHE A 67 -13.55 6.67 5.58
CA PHE A 67 -12.33 5.99 5.14
C PHE A 67 -12.50 5.33 3.77
N VAL A 68 -13.67 4.75 3.52
CA VAL A 68 -13.98 4.05 2.27
C VAL A 68 -14.00 4.98 1.07
N GLU A 69 -14.53 6.19 1.24
CA GLU A 69 -14.57 7.23 0.19
C GLU A 69 -13.19 7.80 -0.15
N LEU A 70 -12.21 7.60 0.73
CA LEU A 70 -10.81 8.01 0.50
C LEU A 70 -10.00 6.95 -0.28
N LEU A 71 -10.60 5.77 -0.54
CA LEU A 71 -9.94 4.68 -1.25
C LEU A 71 -10.20 4.75 -2.75
N PRO A 72 -9.20 4.46 -3.58
CA PRO A 72 -9.29 4.66 -5.02
C PRO A 72 -9.92 3.48 -5.79
N TRP A 73 -10.27 2.38 -5.15
CA TRP A 73 -10.68 1.14 -5.83
C TRP A 73 -12.17 1.15 -6.13
N VAL A 74 -12.52 1.32 -7.41
CA VAL A 74 -13.91 1.39 -7.86
C VAL A 74 -14.40 0.05 -8.35
N GLU A 75 -13.77 -0.50 -9.39
CA GLU A 75 -14.22 -1.72 -10.05
C GLU A 75 -13.05 -2.56 -10.54
N PHE A 76 -13.13 -3.87 -10.38
CA PHE A 76 -12.19 -4.78 -10.98
C PHE A 76 -12.72 -5.27 -12.33
N MET A 77 -11.98 -4.98 -13.39
CA MET A 77 -12.29 -5.35 -14.76
C MET A 77 -11.74 -6.75 -15.07
N PRO A 78 -12.60 -7.78 -15.21
CA PRO A 78 -12.15 -9.17 -15.37
C PRO A 78 -11.37 -9.42 -16.66
N GLU A 79 -11.74 -8.75 -17.76
CA GLU A 79 -11.13 -8.95 -19.08
C GLU A 79 -9.67 -8.53 -19.11
N SER A 80 -9.35 -7.35 -18.58
CA SER A 80 -7.99 -6.81 -18.48
C SER A 80 -7.27 -7.23 -17.20
N LYS A 81 -7.96 -7.86 -16.26
CA LYS A 81 -7.50 -8.16 -14.90
C LYS A 81 -6.87 -6.93 -14.23
N SER A 82 -7.54 -5.79 -14.33
CA SER A 82 -7.09 -4.52 -13.77
C SER A 82 -8.17 -3.85 -12.93
N MET A 83 -7.73 -3.05 -11.97
CA MET A 83 -8.59 -2.26 -11.09
C MET A 83 -8.78 -0.87 -11.69
N LEU A 84 -10.01 -0.46 -11.90
CA LEU A 84 -10.38 0.92 -12.24
C LEU A 84 -10.31 1.78 -10.99
N LEU A 85 -9.71 2.96 -11.10
CA LEU A 85 -9.56 3.88 -9.97
C LEU A 85 -10.62 4.99 -10.01
N GLU A 86 -10.70 5.77 -8.92
CA GLU A 86 -11.73 6.77 -8.64
C GLU A 86 -11.89 7.86 -9.69
N ASP A 87 -10.88 8.11 -10.51
CA ASP A 87 -10.94 9.08 -11.59
C ASP A 87 -11.65 8.53 -12.86
N GLY A 88 -12.07 7.27 -12.86
CA GLY A 88 -12.74 6.61 -13.97
C GLY A 88 -11.87 6.39 -15.21
N GLN A 89 -10.57 6.59 -15.12
CA GLN A 89 -9.62 6.49 -16.25
C GLN A 89 -8.33 5.75 -15.88
N SER A 90 -7.85 5.94 -14.66
CA SER A 90 -6.63 5.29 -14.18
C SER A 90 -6.88 3.82 -13.90
N VAL A 91 -5.92 2.98 -14.26
CA VAL A 91 -6.00 1.55 -14.05
C VAL A 91 -4.76 1.02 -13.35
N ALA A 92 -4.95 -0.02 -12.53
CA ALA A 92 -3.90 -0.66 -11.75
C ALA A 92 -3.86 -2.16 -11.97
N ALA A 93 -2.67 -2.71 -11.91
CA ALA A 93 -2.40 -4.14 -12.02
C ALA A 93 -1.85 -4.68 -10.71
N PHE A 94 -2.35 -5.81 -10.26
CA PHE A 94 -1.94 -6.49 -9.05
C PHE A 94 -1.31 -7.84 -9.38
N TYR A 95 -0.19 -8.13 -8.73
CA TYR A 95 0.53 -9.39 -8.88
C TYR A 95 0.91 -9.96 -7.54
N GLU A 96 0.93 -11.26 -7.46
CA GLU A 96 1.60 -12.01 -6.42
C GLU A 96 2.94 -12.50 -6.97
N LEU A 97 4.01 -12.24 -6.23
CA LEU A 97 5.36 -12.65 -6.60
C LEU A 97 5.77 -13.88 -5.78
N VAL A 98 6.36 -14.86 -6.45
CA VAL A 98 7.03 -15.97 -5.78
C VAL A 98 8.47 -15.54 -5.53
N PRO A 99 8.87 -15.34 -4.26
CA PRO A 99 10.22 -14.88 -3.93
C PRO A 99 11.29 -15.89 -4.38
N LEU A 100 12.48 -15.36 -4.67
CA LEU A 100 13.66 -16.19 -4.90
C LEU A 100 14.17 -16.80 -3.58
N GLY A 101 14.50 -18.08 -3.57
CA GLY A 101 15.25 -18.70 -2.49
C GLY A 101 16.70 -18.20 -2.50
N THR A 102 17.05 -17.37 -1.52
CA THR A 102 18.41 -16.81 -1.40
C THR A 102 19.28 -17.53 -0.38
N GLU A 103 18.70 -18.37 0.43
CA GLU A 103 19.38 -19.11 1.48
C GLU A 103 20.48 -20.02 0.91
N GLY A 104 21.69 -19.89 1.46
CA GLY A 104 22.84 -20.67 1.05
C GLY A 104 23.39 -20.36 -0.35
N ARG A 105 22.97 -19.28 -0.99
CA ARG A 105 23.47 -18.87 -2.29
C ARG A 105 24.76 -18.08 -2.17
N GLU A 106 25.65 -18.28 -3.17
CA GLU A 106 26.91 -17.55 -3.24
C GLU A 106 26.69 -16.05 -3.47
N PRO A 107 27.57 -15.17 -2.93
CA PRO A 107 27.48 -13.71 -3.11
C PRO A 107 27.43 -13.28 -4.59
N GLY A 108 28.11 -14.00 -5.48
CA GLY A 108 28.09 -13.74 -6.92
C GLY A 108 26.73 -13.96 -7.55
N TRP A 109 26.03 -15.01 -7.12
CA TRP A 109 24.68 -15.30 -7.57
C TRP A 109 23.68 -14.23 -7.08
N LEU A 110 23.80 -13.81 -5.81
CA LEU A 110 22.98 -12.72 -5.24
C LEU A 110 23.21 -11.39 -5.97
N ALA A 111 24.45 -11.10 -6.35
CA ALA A 111 24.77 -9.91 -7.14
C ALA A 111 24.12 -9.99 -8.53
N HIS A 112 24.18 -11.14 -9.20
CA HIS A 112 23.54 -11.33 -10.49
C HIS A 112 22.00 -11.20 -10.41
N ALA A 113 21.36 -11.77 -9.41
CA ALA A 113 19.92 -11.62 -9.18
C ALA A 113 19.53 -10.14 -8.94
N ARG A 114 20.33 -9.40 -8.15
CA ARG A 114 20.17 -7.96 -7.95
C ARG A 114 20.26 -7.19 -9.27
N ASP A 115 21.30 -7.46 -10.07
CA ASP A 115 21.51 -6.76 -11.34
C ASP A 115 20.38 -7.05 -12.34
N ALA A 116 19.89 -8.29 -12.40
CA ALA A 116 18.74 -8.64 -13.22
C ALA A 116 17.46 -7.91 -12.75
N LEU A 117 17.25 -7.78 -11.45
CA LEU A 117 16.14 -7.03 -10.88
C LEU A 117 16.28 -5.53 -11.16
N GLU A 118 17.48 -4.96 -11.04
CA GLU A 118 17.75 -3.57 -11.37
C GLU A 118 17.42 -3.30 -12.85
N ASN A 119 17.87 -4.15 -13.77
CA ASN A 119 17.57 -4.03 -15.19
C ASN A 119 16.05 -4.13 -15.44
N ALA A 120 15.35 -5.06 -14.78
CA ALA A 120 13.90 -5.17 -14.89
C ALA A 120 13.20 -3.86 -14.49
N LEU A 121 13.66 -3.20 -13.42
CA LEU A 121 13.11 -1.93 -12.98
C LEU A 121 13.46 -0.78 -13.92
N GLN A 122 14.66 -0.77 -14.51
CA GLN A 122 15.11 0.31 -15.39
C GLN A 122 14.47 0.29 -16.78
N ASP A 123 14.20 -0.90 -17.32
CA ASP A 123 13.80 -1.06 -18.71
C ASP A 123 12.29 -1.19 -18.90
N SER A 124 11.52 -1.34 -17.81
CA SER A 124 10.09 -1.63 -17.90
C SER A 124 9.22 -0.40 -18.06
N PHE A 125 9.64 0.74 -17.51
CA PHE A 125 8.79 1.93 -17.43
C PHE A 125 9.13 2.94 -18.53
N ASP A 126 8.07 3.40 -19.22
CA ASP A 126 8.18 4.57 -20.09
C ASP A 126 8.24 5.83 -19.22
N GLU A 127 9.22 6.71 -19.47
CA GLU A 127 9.42 7.95 -18.74
C GLU A 127 8.48 9.02 -19.30
N LEU A 128 7.51 9.47 -18.49
CA LEU A 128 6.52 10.48 -18.85
C LEU A 128 6.54 11.61 -17.81
N ASP A 129 6.55 12.85 -18.31
CA ASP A 129 6.68 14.04 -17.49
C ASP A 129 5.48 14.29 -16.55
N GLU A 130 4.26 14.12 -17.07
CA GLU A 130 3.06 14.57 -16.35
C GLU A 130 2.54 13.53 -15.36
N ASN A 131 2.58 12.24 -15.73
CA ASN A 131 2.07 11.16 -14.88
C ASN A 131 2.99 9.95 -14.95
N PRO A 132 3.98 9.91 -14.06
CA PRO A 132 4.91 8.80 -14.00
C PRO A 132 4.21 7.50 -13.54
N TRP A 133 4.76 6.37 -13.99
CA TRP A 133 4.38 5.07 -13.47
C TRP A 133 4.77 4.95 -12.00
N VAL A 134 3.90 4.29 -11.25
CA VAL A 134 4.14 3.95 -9.84
C VAL A 134 4.18 2.44 -9.69
N LEU A 135 5.21 1.97 -9.05
CA LEU A 135 5.38 0.59 -8.62
C LEU A 135 5.36 0.56 -7.10
N GLN A 136 4.50 -0.29 -6.54
CA GLN A 136 4.48 -0.57 -5.09
C GLN A 136 4.74 -2.05 -4.85
N LEU A 137 5.64 -2.36 -3.94
CA LEU A 137 5.94 -3.72 -3.50
C LEU A 137 5.57 -3.85 -2.03
N TYR A 138 4.71 -4.81 -1.74
CA TYR A 138 4.24 -5.12 -0.38
C TYR A 138 4.81 -6.46 0.04
N ALA A 139 5.49 -6.49 1.18
CA ALA A 139 6.02 -7.71 1.76
C ALA A 139 5.48 -7.89 3.18
N GLN A 140 4.95 -9.06 3.46
CA GLN A 140 4.35 -9.43 4.73
C GLN A 140 4.57 -10.90 5.02
N ASP A 141 4.77 -11.24 6.28
CA ASP A 141 4.76 -12.62 6.75
C ASP A 141 3.37 -12.96 7.31
N GLU A 142 2.68 -13.89 6.67
CA GLU A 142 1.32 -14.29 7.01
C GLU A 142 1.32 -15.66 7.71
N PRO A 143 0.62 -15.81 8.85
CA PRO A 143 0.53 -17.07 9.56
C PRO A 143 -0.50 -18.03 8.92
N SER A 144 -0.47 -18.16 7.59
CA SER A 144 -1.36 -19.02 6.82
C SER A 144 -0.55 -19.90 5.88
N PHE A 145 -0.87 -21.19 5.88
CA PHE A 145 -0.29 -22.19 4.99
C PHE A 145 -1.31 -22.77 4.00
N ASP A 146 -2.47 -22.13 3.83
CA ASP A 146 -3.56 -22.66 3.02
C ASP A 146 -3.16 -22.81 1.54
N GLN A 147 -2.45 -21.81 0.99
CA GLN A 147 -1.93 -21.89 -0.38
C GLN A 147 -0.89 -23.00 -0.52
N TYR A 148 0.00 -23.17 0.45
CA TYR A 148 0.96 -24.26 0.45
C TYR A 148 0.25 -25.62 0.49
N MET A 149 -0.78 -25.75 1.33
CA MET A 149 -1.60 -26.95 1.41
C MET A 149 -2.36 -27.23 0.12
N GLN A 150 -2.82 -26.18 -0.56
CA GLN A 150 -3.47 -26.34 -1.87
C GLN A 150 -2.46 -26.81 -2.93
N THR A 151 -1.29 -26.18 -3.01
CA THR A 151 -0.19 -26.60 -3.90
C THR A 151 0.17 -28.07 -3.65
N LEU A 152 0.24 -28.47 -2.37
CA LEU A 152 0.53 -29.86 -2.01
C LEU A 152 -0.57 -30.82 -2.49
N ARG A 153 -1.86 -30.45 -2.38
CA ARG A 153 -2.98 -31.25 -2.92
C ARG A 153 -2.90 -31.38 -4.44
N ASP A 154 -2.58 -30.29 -5.13
CA ASP A 154 -2.47 -30.28 -6.60
C ASP A 154 -1.29 -31.12 -7.09
N TYR A 155 -0.21 -31.17 -6.29
CA TYR A 155 0.97 -31.97 -6.56
C TYR A 155 0.74 -33.49 -6.41
N VAL A 156 -0.30 -33.91 -5.67
CA VAL A 156 -0.65 -35.32 -5.49
C VAL A 156 -0.95 -35.95 -6.83
N GLN A 157 -0.21 -37.03 -7.12
CA GLN A 157 -0.42 -37.79 -8.36
C GLN A 157 -1.86 -38.29 -8.50
N PRO A 158 -2.44 -38.29 -9.71
CA PRO A 158 -3.84 -38.67 -9.92
C PRO A 158 -4.22 -40.02 -9.30
N ARG A 159 -3.32 -41.01 -9.36
CA ARG A 159 -3.53 -42.37 -8.79
C ARG A 159 -3.60 -42.42 -7.26
N ALA A 160 -3.08 -41.38 -6.59
CA ALA A 160 -3.04 -41.29 -5.13
C ALA A 160 -4.14 -40.34 -4.58
N ARG A 161 -4.80 -39.58 -5.44
CA ARG A 161 -5.88 -38.67 -5.05
C ARG A 161 -7.05 -39.47 -4.46
N GLY A 162 -7.57 -39.02 -3.32
CA GLY A 162 -8.67 -39.71 -2.64
C GLY A 162 -8.33 -41.00 -1.93
N SER A 163 -7.04 -41.42 -1.92
CA SER A 163 -6.64 -42.56 -1.11
C SER A 163 -6.69 -42.24 0.38
N ALA A 164 -7.09 -43.17 1.22
CA ALA A 164 -7.19 -42.99 2.66
C ALA A 164 -5.87 -42.50 3.29
N PHE A 165 -4.73 -43.00 2.80
CA PHE A 165 -3.41 -42.55 3.25
C PHE A 165 -3.11 -41.11 2.88
N THR A 166 -3.37 -40.70 1.64
CA THR A 166 -3.15 -39.32 1.18
C THR A 166 -4.01 -38.33 1.95
N GLU A 167 -5.29 -38.66 2.12
CA GLU A 167 -6.23 -37.81 2.87
C GLU A 167 -5.84 -37.68 4.36
N PHE A 168 -5.41 -38.80 4.97
CA PHE A 168 -4.89 -38.79 6.33
C PHE A 168 -3.64 -37.92 6.45
N TYR A 169 -2.68 -38.09 5.52
CA TYR A 169 -1.42 -37.34 5.52
C TYR A 169 -1.67 -35.84 5.36
N LEU A 170 -2.48 -35.41 4.38
CA LEU A 170 -2.80 -34.02 4.15
C LEU A 170 -3.50 -33.38 5.35
N ARG A 171 -4.42 -34.12 5.97
CA ARG A 171 -5.11 -33.67 7.18
C ARG A 171 -4.16 -33.52 8.36
N PHE A 172 -3.36 -34.53 8.62
CA PHE A 172 -2.37 -34.53 9.70
C PHE A 172 -1.36 -33.40 9.53
N PHE A 173 -0.81 -33.25 8.31
CA PHE A 173 0.16 -32.20 8.00
C PHE A 173 -0.45 -30.80 8.09
N GLY A 174 -1.65 -30.61 7.58
CA GLY A 174 -2.38 -29.34 7.73
C GLY A 174 -2.69 -29.00 9.20
N HIS A 175 -2.96 -30.01 10.03
CA HIS A 175 -3.08 -29.81 11.48
C HIS A 175 -1.77 -29.37 12.12
N HIS A 176 -0.65 -29.98 11.72
CA HIS A 176 0.68 -29.62 12.20
C HIS A 176 1.01 -28.16 11.81
N LEU A 177 0.86 -27.78 10.54
CA LEU A 177 1.13 -26.41 10.07
C LEU A 177 0.28 -25.38 10.80
N ARG A 178 -1.00 -25.65 11.00
CA ARG A 178 -1.87 -24.77 11.82
C ARG A 178 -1.41 -24.65 13.27
N ALA A 179 -0.91 -25.71 13.85
CA ALA A 179 -0.36 -25.69 15.20
C ALA A 179 0.91 -24.82 15.31
N VAL A 180 1.79 -24.94 14.29
CA VAL A 180 3.03 -24.14 14.17
C VAL A 180 2.75 -22.65 13.96
N ALA A 181 1.65 -22.32 13.26
CA ALA A 181 1.25 -20.95 12.95
C ALA A 181 0.46 -20.25 14.07
N LYS A 182 0.15 -20.93 15.17
CA LYS A 182 -0.65 -20.34 16.26
C LYS A 182 0.02 -19.11 16.87
N PRO A 183 -0.78 -18.09 17.27
CA PRO A 183 -0.27 -16.99 18.05
C PRO A 183 0.45 -17.49 19.31
N GLY A 184 1.60 -16.89 19.63
CA GLY A 184 2.44 -17.33 20.72
C GLY A 184 3.50 -18.37 20.34
N GLY A 185 3.44 -18.89 19.14
CA GLY A 185 4.49 -19.68 18.50
C GLY A 185 4.83 -21.01 19.19
N LEU A 186 5.93 -21.62 18.73
CA LEU A 186 6.48 -22.86 19.26
C LEU A 186 7.50 -22.61 20.39
N PHE A 187 8.29 -21.54 20.26
CA PHE A 187 9.33 -21.17 21.22
C PHE A 187 9.60 -19.67 21.18
N GLU A 188 10.25 -19.17 22.19
CA GLU A 188 10.75 -17.81 22.24
C GLU A 188 12.23 -17.80 21.84
N ASP A 189 12.55 -16.97 20.85
CA ASP A 189 13.95 -16.72 20.49
C ASP A 189 14.58 -15.79 21.53
N THR A 190 15.29 -16.36 22.49
CA THR A 190 15.92 -15.59 23.57
C THR A 190 17.26 -14.97 23.18
N VAL A 191 17.80 -15.33 22.01
CA VAL A 191 19.17 -14.96 21.59
C VAL A 191 19.20 -13.70 20.73
N VAL A 192 18.32 -13.62 19.74
CA VAL A 192 18.38 -12.59 18.69
C VAL A 192 17.23 -11.62 18.76
N THR A 193 16.02 -12.12 18.52
CA THR A 193 14.84 -11.27 18.33
C THR A 193 14.08 -11.01 19.62
N ARG A 194 14.19 -11.89 20.60
CA ARG A 194 13.36 -11.92 21.83
C ARG A 194 11.86 -11.98 21.54
N LEU A 195 11.49 -12.43 20.35
CA LEU A 195 10.12 -12.62 19.92
C LEU A 195 9.74 -14.10 19.98
N ARG A 196 8.47 -14.38 20.11
CA ARG A 196 7.95 -15.73 20.00
C ARG A 196 7.90 -16.12 18.55
N TRP A 197 8.61 -17.18 18.19
CA TRP A 197 8.67 -17.69 16.82
C TRP A 197 7.45 -18.54 16.49
N ARG A 198 6.84 -18.28 15.35
CA ARG A 198 5.81 -19.12 14.74
C ARG A 198 6.06 -19.30 13.25
N GLY A 199 5.49 -20.39 12.69
CA GLY A 199 5.55 -20.60 11.25
C GLY A 199 4.73 -19.54 10.51
N GLN A 200 5.33 -18.93 9.49
CA GLN A 200 4.72 -17.91 8.64
C GLN A 200 5.14 -18.15 7.20
N THR A 201 4.29 -17.74 6.28
CA THR A 201 4.59 -17.74 4.84
C THR A 201 4.82 -16.30 4.40
N ARG A 202 5.95 -16.06 3.77
CA ARG A 202 6.26 -14.76 3.19
C ARG A 202 5.46 -14.54 1.93
N ARG A 203 4.71 -13.46 1.91
CA ARG A 203 3.91 -13.04 0.77
C ARG A 203 4.45 -11.73 0.24
N VAL A 204 4.71 -11.69 -1.06
CA VAL A 204 5.14 -10.48 -1.76
C VAL A 204 4.13 -10.15 -2.84
N ARG A 205 3.60 -8.92 -2.79
CA ARG A 205 2.63 -8.44 -3.77
C ARG A 205 3.16 -7.21 -4.45
N MET A 206 2.87 -7.09 -5.74
CA MET A 206 3.31 -5.98 -6.57
C MET A 206 2.10 -5.30 -7.17
N VAL A 207 2.08 -3.98 -7.11
CA VAL A 207 1.04 -3.14 -7.71
C VAL A 207 1.69 -2.17 -8.67
N VAL A 208 1.20 -2.13 -9.90
CA VAL A 208 1.68 -1.23 -10.96
C VAL A 208 0.53 -0.39 -11.44
N TYR A 209 0.68 0.92 -11.47
CA TYR A 209 -0.36 1.82 -11.94
C TYR A 209 0.20 3.14 -12.44
N ARG A 210 -0.62 3.87 -13.14
CA ARG A 210 -0.37 5.25 -13.55
C ARG A 210 -1.66 6.06 -13.43
N ARG A 211 -1.56 7.26 -12.89
CA ARG A 211 -2.68 8.19 -12.86
C ARG A 211 -2.88 8.83 -14.22
N ALA A 212 -4.12 8.93 -14.69
CA ALA A 212 -4.43 9.60 -15.95
C ALA A 212 -4.24 11.11 -15.85
N SER A 213 -3.82 11.76 -16.92
CA SER A 213 -3.75 13.21 -17.06
C SER A 213 -4.82 13.71 -18.01
N GLY A 214 -5.87 14.36 -17.48
CA GLY A 214 -6.84 15.07 -18.30
C GLY A 214 -7.78 14.20 -19.16
N GLN A 215 -8.41 14.78 -20.16
CA GLN A 215 -9.57 14.23 -20.87
C GLN A 215 -9.24 13.20 -21.99
N GLY A 216 -8.11 12.54 -21.97
CA GLY A 216 -7.75 11.59 -23.03
C GLY A 216 -7.73 10.14 -22.55
N GLN A 217 -8.66 9.33 -22.98
CA GLN A 217 -8.65 7.87 -22.73
C GLN A 217 -7.55 7.11 -23.49
N ALA A 218 -7.03 7.67 -24.56
CA ALA A 218 -6.01 7.02 -25.38
C ALA A 218 -4.79 7.94 -25.56
N ASN A 219 -3.59 7.33 -25.62
CA ASN A 219 -2.37 8.06 -25.93
C ASN A 219 -2.33 8.47 -27.42
N ARG A 220 -1.26 9.19 -27.84
CA ARG A 220 -1.07 9.61 -29.25
C ARG A 220 -1.04 8.44 -30.25
N ARG A 221 -0.86 7.20 -29.78
CA ARG A 221 -0.86 5.96 -30.58
C ARG A 221 -2.23 5.26 -30.56
N GLY A 222 -3.24 5.83 -29.92
CA GLY A 222 -4.57 5.25 -29.81
C GLY A 222 -4.66 4.09 -28.79
N GLN A 223 -3.65 3.90 -27.94
CA GLN A 223 -3.66 2.84 -26.92
C GLN A 223 -4.44 3.28 -25.69
N THR A 224 -5.32 2.41 -25.22
CA THR A 224 -6.07 2.65 -23.96
C THR A 224 -5.17 2.53 -22.74
N PRO A 225 -5.60 3.06 -21.57
CA PRO A 225 -4.84 2.92 -20.31
C PRO A 225 -4.53 1.47 -19.96
N GLU A 226 -5.48 0.54 -20.19
CA GLU A 226 -5.30 -0.90 -19.94
C GLU A 226 -4.24 -1.52 -20.85
N GLN A 227 -4.25 -1.13 -22.14
CA GLN A 227 -3.24 -1.61 -23.10
C GLN A 227 -1.85 -1.13 -22.72
N MET A 228 -1.72 0.14 -22.33
CA MET A 228 -0.45 0.69 -21.86
C MET A 228 0.03 -0.01 -20.59
N LEU A 229 -0.88 -0.23 -19.64
CA LEU A 229 -0.59 -0.99 -18.43
C LEU A 229 -0.13 -2.41 -18.75
N GLY A 230 -0.80 -3.10 -19.67
CA GLY A 230 -0.42 -4.42 -20.14
C GLY A 230 1.01 -4.47 -20.67
N ILE A 231 1.38 -3.55 -21.56
CA ILE A 231 2.72 -3.48 -22.14
C ILE A 231 3.81 -3.30 -21.07
N VAL A 232 3.59 -2.40 -20.10
CA VAL A 232 4.55 -2.14 -19.03
C VAL A 232 4.66 -3.36 -18.12
N CYS A 233 3.51 -3.97 -17.77
CA CYS A 233 3.49 -5.17 -16.93
C CYS A 233 4.17 -6.36 -17.59
N ASP A 234 3.99 -6.57 -18.90
CA ASP A 234 4.62 -7.65 -19.65
C ASP A 234 6.15 -7.51 -19.65
N ARG A 235 6.65 -6.28 -19.88
CA ARG A 235 8.09 -5.96 -19.78
C ARG A 235 8.63 -6.25 -18.39
N LEU A 236 7.94 -5.75 -17.36
CA LEU A 236 8.35 -5.92 -15.96
C LEU A 236 8.34 -7.40 -15.56
N CYS A 237 7.28 -8.14 -15.87
CA CYS A 237 7.20 -9.57 -15.56
C CYS A 237 8.24 -10.39 -16.32
N GLY A 238 8.53 -10.03 -17.59
CA GLY A 238 9.61 -10.62 -18.36
C GLY A 238 10.99 -10.38 -17.74
N GLY A 239 11.26 -9.16 -17.28
CA GLY A 239 12.49 -8.81 -16.56
C GLY A 239 12.60 -9.55 -15.23
N LEU A 240 11.52 -9.64 -14.45
CA LEU A 240 11.47 -10.39 -13.20
C LEU A 240 11.70 -11.89 -13.43
N ALA A 241 11.13 -12.46 -14.48
CA ALA A 241 11.35 -13.87 -14.85
C ALA A 241 12.82 -14.14 -15.19
N ASN A 242 13.52 -13.21 -15.84
CA ASN A 242 14.96 -13.32 -16.08
C ASN A 242 15.77 -13.30 -14.77
N ALA A 243 15.28 -12.61 -13.75
CA ALA A 243 15.84 -12.68 -12.40
C ALA A 243 15.44 -13.95 -11.64
N GLY A 244 14.58 -14.81 -12.23
CA GLY A 244 14.07 -16.03 -11.58
C GLY A 244 12.84 -15.83 -10.71
N ILE A 245 12.25 -14.63 -10.72
CA ILE A 245 11.07 -14.27 -9.93
C ILE A 245 9.83 -14.51 -10.77
N GLN A 246 8.91 -15.34 -10.27
CA GLN A 246 7.64 -15.59 -10.95
C GLN A 246 6.59 -14.59 -10.47
N ALA A 247 5.91 -13.95 -11.42
CA ALA A 247 4.82 -13.01 -11.16
C ALA A 247 3.49 -13.61 -11.62
N ARG A 248 2.56 -13.82 -10.72
CA ARG A 248 1.20 -14.28 -11.00
C ARG A 248 0.26 -13.08 -10.97
N ARG A 249 -0.46 -12.83 -12.06
CA ARG A 249 -1.50 -11.80 -12.11
C ARG A 249 -2.63 -12.16 -11.14
N MET A 250 -2.95 -11.26 -10.21
CA MET A 250 -4.06 -11.43 -9.28
C MET A 250 -5.39 -11.16 -9.99
N VAL A 251 -6.42 -11.90 -9.62
CA VAL A 251 -7.81 -11.67 -10.01
C VAL A 251 -8.56 -10.93 -8.90
N ALA A 252 -9.82 -10.54 -9.14
CA ALA A 252 -10.63 -9.80 -8.17
C ALA A 252 -10.66 -10.44 -6.79
N ALA A 253 -10.89 -11.77 -6.75
CA ALA A 253 -10.94 -12.53 -5.51
C ALA A 253 -9.61 -12.51 -4.73
N ASP A 254 -8.45 -12.58 -5.43
CA ASP A 254 -7.14 -12.51 -4.79
C ASP A 254 -6.89 -11.13 -4.14
N VAL A 255 -7.21 -10.06 -4.88
CA VAL A 255 -7.06 -8.68 -4.37
C VAL A 255 -7.99 -8.42 -3.21
N HIS A 256 -9.23 -8.89 -3.34
CA HIS A 256 -10.24 -8.75 -2.30
C HIS A 256 -9.84 -9.50 -1.02
N ASP A 257 -9.43 -10.77 -1.09
CA ASP A 257 -9.00 -11.55 0.08
C ASP A 257 -7.82 -10.89 0.80
N TRP A 258 -6.83 -10.37 0.04
CA TRP A 258 -5.71 -9.64 0.63
C TRP A 258 -6.15 -8.41 1.41
N LEU A 259 -6.94 -7.52 0.79
CA LEU A 259 -7.37 -6.27 1.40
C LEU A 259 -8.43 -6.50 2.48
N LEU A 260 -9.30 -7.50 2.32
CA LEU A 260 -10.28 -7.90 3.32
C LEU A 260 -9.60 -8.26 4.65
N ARG A 261 -8.54 -9.08 4.61
CA ARG A 261 -7.75 -9.48 5.79
C ARG A 261 -6.99 -8.32 6.41
N TRP A 262 -6.62 -7.33 5.62
CA TRP A 262 -5.97 -6.11 6.10
C TRP A 262 -6.93 -5.24 6.92
N PHE A 263 -8.12 -5.00 6.38
CA PHE A 263 -9.11 -4.09 6.96
C PHE A 263 -10.10 -4.76 7.92
N ASN A 264 -10.10 -6.08 8.01
CA ASN A 264 -10.90 -6.83 8.98
C ASN A 264 -9.98 -7.78 9.77
N PRO A 265 -9.05 -7.26 10.58
CA PRO A 265 -8.07 -8.08 11.29
C PRO A 265 -8.69 -8.90 12.42
N ARG A 266 -9.85 -8.48 12.93
CA ARG A 266 -10.57 -9.12 14.04
C ARG A 266 -12.08 -9.04 13.83
N PRO A 267 -12.61 -9.66 12.75
CA PRO A 267 -14.04 -9.60 12.48
C PRO A 267 -14.84 -10.25 13.62
N THR A 268 -15.87 -9.54 14.06
CA THR A 268 -16.66 -9.95 15.23
C THR A 268 -18.03 -10.53 14.88
N LEU A 269 -18.36 -10.57 13.58
CA LEU A 269 -19.69 -10.99 13.11
C LEU A 269 -20.02 -12.46 13.42
N LEU A 270 -19.03 -13.35 13.52
CA LEU A 270 -19.22 -14.77 13.78
C LEU A 270 -18.73 -15.21 15.15
N GLY A 271 -17.79 -14.47 15.76
CA GLY A 271 -17.19 -14.81 17.02
C GLY A 271 -15.70 -14.45 17.09
N PRO A 272 -15.07 -14.54 18.27
CA PRO A 272 -13.69 -14.07 18.50
C PRO A 272 -12.61 -15.12 18.16
N GLY A 273 -12.98 -16.33 17.75
CA GLY A 273 -12.05 -17.44 17.52
C GLY A 273 -11.29 -17.33 16.19
N VAL A 274 -10.16 -18.05 16.06
CA VAL A 274 -9.41 -18.15 14.80
C VAL A 274 -10.24 -18.84 13.72
N GLU A 275 -10.97 -19.89 14.08
CA GLU A 275 -11.85 -20.63 13.17
C GLU A 275 -13.02 -19.77 12.70
N ASP A 276 -13.53 -18.90 13.57
CA ASP A 276 -14.58 -17.94 13.22
C ASP A 276 -14.07 -16.89 12.24
N ARG A 277 -12.84 -16.43 12.37
CA ARG A 277 -12.21 -15.50 11.42
C ARG A 277 -12.04 -16.13 10.05
N GLU A 278 -11.51 -17.34 9.96
CA GLU A 278 -11.36 -18.04 8.69
C GLU A 278 -12.72 -18.33 8.03
N ARG A 279 -13.72 -18.66 8.84
CA ARG A 279 -15.10 -18.80 8.36
C ARG A 279 -15.66 -17.48 7.86
N PHE A 280 -15.38 -16.35 8.55
CA PHE A 280 -15.77 -15.03 8.08
C PHE A 280 -15.17 -14.72 6.71
N TYR A 281 -13.85 -14.90 6.53
CA TYR A 281 -13.19 -14.63 5.25
C TYR A 281 -13.71 -15.53 4.13
N ALA A 282 -14.05 -16.78 4.44
CA ALA A 282 -14.66 -17.69 3.47
C ALA A 282 -16.06 -17.27 3.03
N LEU A 283 -16.84 -16.65 3.92
CA LEU A 283 -18.19 -16.15 3.63
C LEU A 283 -18.18 -14.78 2.97
N ALA A 284 -17.20 -13.92 3.34
CA ALA A 284 -17.05 -12.56 2.84
C ALA A 284 -16.18 -12.49 1.55
N ARG A 285 -15.94 -13.60 0.88
CA ARG A 285 -15.15 -13.63 -0.36
C ARG A 285 -15.81 -12.82 -1.47
N TYR A 286 -15.01 -12.35 -2.42
CA TYR A 286 -15.51 -11.66 -3.60
C TYR A 286 -16.42 -12.60 -4.41
N PRO A 287 -17.64 -12.17 -4.80
CA PRO A 287 -18.57 -13.01 -5.54
C PRO A 287 -17.97 -13.40 -6.90
N ASP A 288 -18.20 -14.64 -7.30
CA ASP A 288 -17.82 -15.10 -8.63
C ASP A 288 -18.87 -14.59 -9.64
N SER A 289 -18.44 -14.14 -10.82
CA SER A 289 -19.31 -13.60 -11.87
C SER A 289 -20.38 -14.61 -12.34
N THR A 290 -20.12 -15.90 -12.16
CA THR A 290 -21.08 -16.98 -12.45
C THR A 290 -22.19 -17.09 -11.41
N GLU A 291 -21.93 -16.76 -10.14
CA GLU A 291 -22.94 -16.78 -9.08
C GLU A 291 -23.88 -15.56 -9.16
N GLU A 292 -23.41 -14.45 -9.71
CA GLU A 292 -24.22 -13.24 -9.94
C GLU A 292 -25.30 -13.43 -11.02
N SER A 293 -25.08 -14.34 -11.99
CA SER A 293 -26.00 -14.56 -13.10
C SER A 293 -27.18 -15.50 -12.77
N GLU A 294 -27.05 -16.34 -11.74
CA GLU A 294 -28.10 -17.34 -11.40
C GLU A 294 -29.08 -16.84 -10.34
N ALA A 295 -28.75 -15.88 -9.53
CA ALA A 295 -29.61 -15.31 -8.51
C ALA A 295 -30.01 -13.89 -8.89
N GLY A 296 -31.13 -13.73 -9.57
CA GLY A 296 -31.69 -12.43 -9.98
C GLY A 296 -31.95 -11.39 -8.87
N GLU A 297 -31.45 -11.63 -7.65
CA GLU A 297 -31.47 -10.71 -6.51
C GLU A 297 -30.13 -9.95 -6.32
N ILE A 298 -29.09 -10.27 -7.08
CA ILE A 298 -27.73 -9.73 -6.88
C ILE A 298 -27.48 -8.44 -7.68
N GLU A 299 -28.38 -8.04 -8.58
CA GLU A 299 -28.28 -6.72 -9.24
C GLU A 299 -28.18 -5.55 -8.25
N LEU A 300 -28.72 -5.69 -7.05
CA LEU A 300 -28.57 -4.70 -5.96
C LEU A 300 -27.16 -4.66 -5.35
N ALA A 301 -26.38 -5.72 -5.48
CA ALA A 301 -25.00 -5.77 -5.01
C ALA A 301 -24.01 -5.22 -6.06
N SER A 302 -24.38 -5.20 -7.35
CA SER A 302 -23.52 -4.75 -8.45
C SER A 302 -23.25 -3.23 -8.46
N GLY A 303 -24.00 -2.44 -7.68
CA GLY A 303 -23.82 -0.99 -7.57
C GLY A 303 -22.86 -0.54 -6.46
N ARG A 304 -22.13 -1.44 -5.81
CA ARG A 304 -21.16 -1.08 -4.78
C ARG A 304 -19.75 -1.07 -5.35
N ASP A 305 -19.01 0.01 -5.07
CA ASP A 305 -17.60 0.09 -5.39
C ASP A 305 -16.81 -1.04 -4.72
N PHE A 306 -15.71 -1.46 -5.35
CA PHE A 306 -14.86 -2.53 -4.82
C PHE A 306 -14.42 -2.23 -3.37
N SER A 307 -14.08 -0.97 -3.08
CA SER A 307 -13.69 -0.52 -1.73
C SER A 307 -14.80 -0.73 -0.70
N GLN A 308 -16.07 -0.54 -1.07
CA GLN A 308 -17.21 -0.72 -0.15
C GLN A 308 -17.44 -2.19 0.25
N ARG A 309 -17.00 -3.13 -0.59
CA ARG A 309 -17.13 -4.57 -0.33
C ARG A 309 -16.10 -5.09 0.69
N LEU A 310 -15.08 -4.28 1.01
CA LEU A 310 -14.01 -4.66 1.92
C LEU A 310 -14.35 -4.44 3.41
N PHE A 311 -15.35 -3.61 3.72
CA PHE A 311 -15.61 -3.17 5.10
C PHE A 311 -16.91 -3.74 5.64
N PHE A 312 -16.80 -4.50 6.72
CA PHE A 312 -17.91 -5.07 7.47
C PHE A 312 -18.06 -4.40 8.85
N GLY A 313 -17.04 -3.69 9.30
CA GLY A 313 -17.06 -2.79 10.44
C GLY A 313 -16.84 -1.34 10.00
N GLN A 314 -17.23 -0.39 10.83
CA GLN A 314 -17.01 1.03 10.57
C GLN A 314 -15.58 1.41 10.96
N PRO A 315 -14.72 1.83 10.00
CA PRO A 315 -13.41 2.38 10.32
C PRO A 315 -13.54 3.65 11.16
N ARG A 316 -12.64 3.82 12.13
CA ARG A 316 -12.58 4.99 13.01
C ARG A 316 -11.18 5.60 12.95
N SER A 317 -11.07 6.90 12.99
CA SER A 317 -9.80 7.62 13.11
C SER A 317 -9.67 8.24 14.49
N ASP A 318 -8.46 8.29 15.01
CA ASP A 318 -8.09 9.06 16.17
C ASP A 318 -6.89 9.96 15.84
N VAL A 319 -7.15 11.26 15.80
CA VAL A 319 -6.13 12.27 15.44
C VAL A 319 -5.07 12.40 16.54
N ALA A 320 -5.48 12.25 17.81
CA ALA A 320 -4.57 12.39 18.95
C ALA A 320 -3.58 11.21 19.00
N GLN A 321 -4.04 10.02 18.66
CA GLN A 321 -3.20 8.82 18.58
C GLN A 321 -2.52 8.66 17.21
N GLY A 322 -2.90 9.44 16.20
CA GLY A 322 -2.40 9.29 14.84
C GLY A 322 -2.69 7.91 14.23
N ALA A 323 -3.79 7.28 14.61
CA ALA A 323 -4.11 5.91 14.26
C ALA A 323 -5.49 5.76 13.61
N TRP A 324 -5.58 4.82 12.67
CA TRP A 324 -6.84 4.28 12.17
C TRP A 324 -7.21 3.02 12.93
N TYR A 325 -8.52 2.79 13.13
CA TYR A 325 -9.03 1.62 13.82
C TYR A 325 -9.90 0.80 12.87
N PHE A 326 -9.54 -0.48 12.74
CA PHE A 326 -10.32 -1.48 12.01
C PHE A 326 -10.65 -2.62 12.99
N ASP A 327 -11.92 -2.96 13.10
CA ASP A 327 -12.43 -3.92 14.08
C ASP A 327 -11.97 -3.61 15.52
N GLY A 328 -11.83 -2.34 15.85
CA GLY A 328 -11.35 -1.87 17.15
C GLY A 328 -9.84 -2.01 17.38
N MET A 329 -9.08 -2.51 16.41
CA MET A 329 -7.62 -2.59 16.49
C MET A 329 -6.98 -1.32 15.88
N PRO A 330 -6.05 -0.67 16.57
CA PRO A 330 -5.36 0.51 16.07
C PRO A 330 -4.26 0.14 15.07
N HIS A 331 -4.17 0.91 14.01
CA HIS A 331 -3.22 0.79 12.91
C HIS A 331 -2.45 2.08 12.71
N ARG A 332 -1.16 1.97 12.44
CA ARG A 332 -0.25 3.11 12.16
C ARG A 332 0.72 2.75 11.05
N VAL A 333 1.32 3.76 10.43
CA VAL A 333 2.41 3.61 9.48
C VAL A 333 3.64 4.36 9.95
N LEU A 334 4.82 3.74 9.87
CA LEU A 334 6.11 4.41 10.02
C LEU A 334 6.73 4.58 8.64
N ILE A 335 7.22 5.78 8.36
CA ILE A 335 7.78 6.14 7.06
C ILE A 335 9.28 6.40 7.22
N THR A 336 10.07 5.98 6.27
CA THR A 336 11.50 6.31 6.23
C THR A 336 11.70 7.74 5.76
N ASP A 337 12.28 8.57 6.62
CA ASP A 337 12.68 9.95 6.31
C ASP A 337 13.89 9.97 5.37
N ARG A 338 14.93 9.18 5.70
CA ARG A 338 16.17 9.11 4.90
C ARG A 338 16.94 7.82 5.16
N LEU A 339 17.80 7.49 4.19
CA LEU A 339 18.79 6.44 4.33
C LEU A 339 20.06 7.04 4.96
N ARG A 340 20.54 6.48 6.07
CA ARG A 340 21.79 6.90 6.73
C ARG A 340 23.01 6.38 6.00
N MET A 341 22.86 5.30 5.27
CA MET A 341 23.92 4.68 4.46
C MET A 341 23.30 4.02 3.21
N PRO A 342 24.04 3.89 2.11
CA PRO A 342 23.60 3.12 0.97
C PRO A 342 23.28 1.68 1.38
N PRO A 343 22.11 1.13 0.98
CA PRO A 343 21.75 -0.23 1.34
C PRO A 343 22.69 -1.25 0.69
N GLY A 344 23.08 -2.28 1.42
CA GLY A 344 23.81 -3.43 0.89
C GLY A 344 22.91 -4.37 0.07
N THR A 345 23.50 -5.31 -0.65
CA THR A 345 22.72 -6.38 -1.33
C THR A 345 21.97 -7.20 -0.27
N GLY A 346 20.66 -7.39 -0.45
CA GLY A 346 19.82 -8.08 0.52
C GLY A 346 19.70 -7.33 1.85
N HIS A 347 19.66 -6.01 1.83
CA HIS A 347 19.74 -5.16 3.03
C HIS A 347 18.73 -5.50 4.13
N LEU A 348 17.51 -5.85 3.75
CA LEU A 348 16.46 -6.27 4.68
C LEU A 348 16.34 -7.79 4.83
N THR A 349 16.81 -8.54 3.84
CA THR A 349 16.64 -9.98 3.73
C THR A 349 17.94 -10.77 3.83
N GLY A 350 19.09 -10.07 3.76
CA GLY A 350 20.39 -10.69 3.91
C GLY A 350 20.59 -11.18 5.35
N GLU A 351 21.12 -12.37 5.47
CA GLU A 351 21.49 -12.96 6.75
C GLU A 351 22.59 -12.14 7.42
N THR A 352 22.31 -11.63 8.61
CA THR A 352 23.29 -10.98 9.46
C THR A 352 23.67 -11.90 10.60
N ARG A 353 24.97 -12.12 10.79
CA ARG A 353 25.48 -12.94 11.87
C ARG A 353 25.66 -12.09 13.13
N LYS A 354 24.98 -12.47 14.21
CA LYS A 354 25.14 -11.87 15.53
C LYS A 354 25.54 -12.95 16.52
N GLY A 355 26.85 -13.06 16.78
CA GLY A 355 27.39 -14.21 17.50
C GLY A 355 27.23 -15.48 16.66
N ASP A 356 26.59 -16.49 17.23
CA ASP A 356 26.28 -17.77 16.56
C ASP A 356 24.92 -17.79 15.87
N ALA A 357 24.11 -16.74 16.05
CA ALA A 357 22.78 -16.65 15.44
C ALA A 357 22.84 -15.92 14.09
N ILE A 358 22.08 -16.43 13.14
CA ILE A 358 21.90 -15.89 11.79
C ILE A 358 20.43 -15.46 11.69
N ASN A 359 20.18 -14.23 11.31
CA ASN A 359 18.84 -13.70 11.12
C ASN A 359 18.83 -12.58 10.10
N THR A 360 17.65 -12.29 9.57
CA THR A 360 17.44 -11.12 8.70
C THR A 360 16.90 -9.93 9.51
N LEU A 361 17.09 -8.71 9.02
CA LEU A 361 16.51 -7.53 9.66
C LEU A 361 14.99 -7.59 9.69
N PHE A 362 14.40 -8.12 8.65
CA PHE A 362 12.95 -8.23 8.57
C PHE A 362 12.39 -9.20 9.63
N ASP A 363 13.11 -10.28 9.97
CA ASP A 363 12.68 -11.23 11.00
C ASP A 363 12.72 -10.62 12.42
N GLN A 364 13.44 -9.50 12.59
CA GLN A 364 13.46 -8.73 13.84
C GLN A 364 12.31 -7.72 13.95
N MET A 365 11.57 -7.49 12.85
CA MET A 365 10.42 -6.58 12.88
C MET A 365 9.28 -7.17 13.71
N PRO A 366 8.47 -6.34 14.36
CA PRO A 366 7.28 -6.81 15.06
C PRO A 366 6.39 -7.64 14.16
N GLU A 367 5.77 -8.65 14.74
CA GLU A 367 4.83 -9.53 14.04
C GLU A 367 3.72 -8.72 13.37
N ASP A 368 3.23 -9.19 12.22
CA ASP A 368 2.24 -8.51 11.38
C ASP A 368 2.72 -7.17 10.75
N THR A 369 4.03 -6.86 10.77
CA THR A 369 4.55 -5.71 10.03
C THR A 369 4.42 -5.96 8.53
N LEU A 370 3.82 -4.99 7.82
CA LEU A 370 3.74 -4.99 6.38
C LEU A 370 4.62 -3.87 5.82
N MET A 371 5.63 -4.23 5.05
CA MET A 371 6.52 -3.28 4.36
C MET A 371 5.92 -2.90 3.01
N CYS A 372 5.96 -1.62 2.69
CA CYS A 372 5.63 -1.08 1.38
C CYS A 372 6.83 -0.30 0.82
N LEU A 373 7.37 -0.73 -0.31
CA LEU A 373 8.31 0.04 -1.11
C LEU A 373 7.53 0.67 -2.27
N THR A 374 7.45 1.99 -2.30
CA THR A 374 6.86 2.74 -3.42
C THR A 374 7.97 3.35 -4.26
N MET A 375 7.91 3.13 -5.58
CA MET A 375 8.81 3.73 -6.58
C MET A 375 8.02 4.48 -7.62
N VAL A 376 8.55 5.63 -8.04
CA VAL A 376 7.96 6.52 -9.04
C VAL A 376 8.95 6.67 -10.18
N ALA A 377 8.57 6.22 -11.37
CA ALA A 377 9.37 6.30 -12.59
C ALA A 377 9.33 7.72 -13.18
N THR A 378 9.97 8.66 -12.49
CA THR A 378 10.08 10.05 -12.92
C THR A 378 11.13 10.18 -14.05
N PRO A 379 10.91 11.03 -15.07
CA PRO A 379 11.88 11.26 -16.12
C PRO A 379 13.26 11.68 -15.60
N GLN A 380 14.31 11.16 -16.20
CA GLN A 380 15.68 11.37 -15.73
C GLN A 380 16.13 12.82 -15.79
N ASP A 381 15.73 13.58 -16.81
CA ASP A 381 16.03 15.01 -16.96
C ASP A 381 15.41 15.85 -15.83
N VAL A 382 14.22 15.50 -15.37
CA VAL A 382 13.58 16.12 -14.21
C VAL A 382 14.40 15.85 -12.95
N LEU A 383 14.85 14.60 -12.75
CA LEU A 383 15.65 14.21 -11.58
C LEU A 383 17.05 14.82 -11.60
N GLU A 384 17.67 14.94 -12.78
CA GLU A 384 18.93 15.66 -12.92
C GLU A 384 18.77 17.16 -12.61
N SER A 385 17.65 17.76 -13.01
CA SER A 385 17.31 19.13 -12.63
C SER A 385 17.16 19.27 -11.12
N ASP A 386 16.54 18.29 -10.44
CA ASP A 386 16.45 18.27 -8.99
C ASP A 386 17.83 18.19 -8.32
N LEU A 387 18.72 17.33 -8.81
CA LEU A 387 20.11 17.26 -8.32
C LEU A 387 20.85 18.58 -8.52
N ASN A 388 20.64 19.25 -9.67
CA ASN A 388 21.21 20.56 -9.93
C ASN A 388 20.69 21.63 -8.94
N HIS A 389 19.40 21.57 -8.60
CA HIS A 389 18.80 22.44 -7.59
C HIS A 389 19.36 22.17 -6.19
N LEU A 390 19.53 20.90 -5.82
CA LEU A 390 20.16 20.52 -4.54
C LEU A 390 21.59 21.03 -4.45
N ALA A 391 22.39 20.86 -5.51
CA ALA A 391 23.77 21.37 -5.57
C ALA A 391 23.84 22.90 -5.43
N LYS A 392 22.90 23.62 -6.08
CA LYS A 392 22.84 25.09 -6.00
C LYS A 392 22.42 25.58 -4.62
N LYS A 393 21.59 24.83 -3.89
CA LYS A 393 21.16 25.17 -2.53
C LYS A 393 22.21 24.81 -1.47
N ALA A 394 23.05 23.86 -1.74
CA ALA A 394 24.15 23.44 -0.88
C ALA A 394 25.33 24.43 -0.95
N VAL A 395 25.06 25.72 -0.89
CA VAL A 395 26.06 26.80 -0.89
C VAL A 395 26.31 27.20 0.56
N GLY A 396 27.52 26.96 1.06
CA GLY A 396 27.95 27.33 2.42
C GLY A 396 29.04 26.41 2.94
N GLU A 397 29.76 26.90 3.95
CA GLU A 397 30.87 26.17 4.61
C GLU A 397 30.37 25.25 5.75
N THR A 398 29.07 24.80 5.68
CA THR A 398 28.56 23.89 6.70
C THR A 398 28.82 22.44 6.32
N LEU A 399 29.09 21.58 7.29
CA LEU A 399 29.27 20.13 7.09
C LEU A 399 28.09 19.50 6.33
N ALA A 400 26.86 20.01 6.54
CA ALA A 400 25.67 19.56 5.83
C ALA A 400 25.72 19.93 4.34
N SER A 401 26.23 21.12 3.98
CA SER A 401 26.37 21.53 2.58
C SER A 401 27.47 20.72 1.87
N GLU A 402 28.59 20.48 2.53
CA GLU A 402 29.67 19.64 1.99
C GLU A 402 29.19 18.20 1.74
N GLN A 403 28.47 17.63 2.71
CA GLN A 403 27.91 16.29 2.54
C GLN A 403 26.90 16.23 1.39
N THR A 404 26.01 17.21 1.28
CA THR A 404 25.04 17.28 0.17
C THR A 404 25.75 17.37 -1.19
N LEU A 405 26.80 18.16 -1.31
CA LEU A 405 27.58 18.25 -2.55
C LEU A 405 28.26 16.93 -2.89
N LYS A 406 28.83 16.25 -1.89
CA LYS A 406 29.42 14.92 -2.06
C LYS A 406 28.39 13.91 -2.55
N ASP A 407 27.22 13.86 -1.93
CA ASP A 407 26.12 12.97 -2.31
C ASP A 407 25.64 13.25 -3.75
N VAL A 408 25.55 14.54 -4.15
CA VAL A 408 25.21 14.92 -5.53
C VAL A 408 26.29 14.49 -6.52
N HIS A 409 27.57 14.61 -6.17
CA HIS A 409 28.65 14.14 -7.03
C HIS A 409 28.65 12.63 -7.20
N GLU A 410 28.41 11.88 -6.13
CA GLU A 410 28.27 10.42 -6.17
C GLU A 410 27.05 10.03 -7.05
N ALA A 411 25.90 10.70 -6.86
CA ALA A 411 24.72 10.49 -7.68
C ALA A 411 25.00 10.72 -9.18
N ARG A 412 25.70 11.78 -9.54
CA ARG A 412 26.07 12.04 -10.94
C ARG A 412 27.02 10.99 -11.51
N SER A 413 27.94 10.49 -10.70
CA SER A 413 28.85 9.40 -11.10
C SER A 413 28.05 8.12 -11.43
N LEU A 414 27.05 7.80 -10.62
CA LEU A 414 26.18 6.63 -10.84
C LEU A 414 25.29 6.81 -12.09
N ILE A 415 24.73 7.99 -12.29
CA ILE A 415 23.98 8.31 -13.54
C ILE A 415 24.90 8.16 -14.76
N GLY A 416 26.14 8.65 -14.69
CA GLY A 416 27.14 8.48 -15.75
C GLY A 416 27.50 7.01 -16.01
N SER A 417 27.27 6.12 -15.06
CA SER A 417 27.46 4.67 -15.18
C SER A 417 26.17 3.92 -15.60
N ALA A 418 25.21 4.64 -16.17
CA ALA A 418 23.92 4.13 -16.68
C ALA A 418 22.95 3.60 -15.62
N HIS A 419 23.12 3.94 -14.34
CA HIS A 419 22.11 3.67 -13.32
C HIS A 419 21.02 4.73 -13.34
N LYS A 420 19.75 4.30 -13.39
CA LYS A 420 18.62 5.22 -13.34
C LYS A 420 18.32 5.65 -11.91
N LEU A 421 17.90 6.90 -11.79
CA LEU A 421 17.41 7.49 -10.56
C LEU A 421 15.88 7.42 -10.52
N TYR A 422 15.31 7.20 -9.35
CA TYR A 422 13.88 7.19 -9.11
C TYR A 422 13.54 8.03 -7.88
N ARG A 423 12.28 8.34 -7.74
CA ARG A 423 11.74 8.78 -6.46
C ARG A 423 11.05 7.62 -5.77
N GLY A 424 11.24 7.50 -4.47
CA GLY A 424 10.62 6.39 -3.74
C GLY A 424 10.59 6.60 -2.24
N THR A 425 9.93 5.69 -1.56
CA THR A 425 9.85 5.65 -0.09
C THR A 425 9.64 4.24 0.39
N LEU A 426 10.04 4.01 1.64
CA LEU A 426 9.72 2.81 2.41
C LEU A 426 8.77 3.19 3.53
N ALA A 427 7.65 2.51 3.59
CA ALA A 427 6.64 2.64 4.62
C ALA A 427 6.39 1.28 5.27
N PHE A 428 6.16 1.27 6.58
CA PHE A 428 5.94 0.06 7.36
C PHE A 428 4.64 0.21 8.13
N TYR A 429 3.66 -0.63 7.81
CA TYR A 429 2.38 -0.67 8.49
C TYR A 429 2.44 -1.58 9.69
N LEU A 430 1.88 -1.11 10.78
CA LEU A 430 1.76 -1.79 12.05
C LEU A 430 0.32 -1.83 12.53
N ARG A 431 0.00 -2.85 13.31
CA ARG A 431 -1.23 -2.92 14.08
C ARG A 431 -0.96 -3.43 15.49
N GLY A 432 -1.78 -3.00 16.44
CA GLY A 432 -1.77 -3.48 17.82
C GLY A 432 -3.14 -4.02 18.21
N ARG A 433 -3.21 -4.83 19.25
CA ARG A 433 -4.50 -5.23 19.86
C ARG A 433 -5.15 -4.05 20.58
N ASP A 434 -4.30 -3.16 21.10
CA ASP A 434 -4.62 -1.91 21.77
C ASP A 434 -3.54 -0.86 21.49
N GLU A 435 -3.74 0.36 21.94
CA GLU A 435 -2.84 1.49 21.74
C GLU A 435 -1.46 1.25 22.37
N ALA A 436 -1.41 0.68 23.57
CA ALA A 436 -0.15 0.42 24.28
C ALA A 436 0.71 -0.62 23.54
N GLU A 437 0.09 -1.64 22.94
CA GLU A 437 0.81 -2.58 22.09
C GLU A 437 1.27 -1.94 20.80
N LEU A 438 0.44 -1.09 20.17
CA LEU A 438 0.81 -0.36 18.95
C LEU A 438 2.02 0.53 19.19
N ASP A 439 2.04 1.29 20.29
CA ASP A 439 3.16 2.17 20.63
C ASP A 439 4.45 1.38 20.89
N ARG A 440 4.36 0.27 21.63
CA ARG A 440 5.50 -0.61 21.84
C ARG A 440 6.05 -1.16 20.53
N ARG A 441 5.18 -1.70 19.67
CA ARG A 441 5.56 -2.21 18.35
C ARG A 441 6.15 -1.11 17.47
N GLY A 442 5.64 0.12 17.56
CA GLY A 442 6.18 1.29 16.87
C GLY A 442 7.62 1.59 17.30
N LEU A 443 7.90 1.57 18.59
CA LEU A 443 9.24 1.75 19.14
C LEU A 443 10.19 0.61 18.72
N ASP A 444 9.74 -0.64 18.82
CA ASP A 444 10.52 -1.82 18.41
C ASP A 444 10.88 -1.73 16.92
N LEU A 445 9.91 -1.40 16.06
CA LEU A 445 10.14 -1.22 14.63
C LEU A 445 11.10 -0.06 14.35
N ALA A 446 10.92 1.10 15.01
CA ALA A 446 11.82 2.23 14.83
C ALA A 446 13.27 1.87 15.19
N ASN A 447 13.48 1.08 16.23
CA ASN A 447 14.81 0.57 16.60
C ASN A 447 15.38 -0.36 15.53
N VAL A 448 14.59 -1.28 14.97
CA VAL A 448 15.02 -2.15 13.85
C VAL A 448 15.36 -1.33 12.62
N MET A 449 14.54 -0.33 12.26
CA MET A 449 14.81 0.59 11.15
C MET A 449 16.13 1.33 11.35
N LEU A 450 16.37 1.90 12.53
CA LEU A 450 17.61 2.62 12.84
C LEU A 450 18.84 1.71 12.74
N ASN A 451 18.74 0.48 13.20
CA ASN A 451 19.81 -0.53 13.08
C ASN A 451 20.07 -0.90 11.61
N ALA A 452 19.03 -0.85 10.77
CA ALA A 452 19.12 -1.03 9.32
C ALA A 452 19.63 0.22 8.58
N GLY A 453 19.95 1.31 9.27
CA GLY A 453 20.32 2.57 8.62
C GLY A 453 19.15 3.32 7.98
N LEU A 454 17.92 2.93 8.31
CA LEU A 454 16.69 3.62 7.90
C LEU A 454 16.28 4.60 9.00
N GLN A 455 16.33 5.89 8.73
CA GLN A 455 15.86 6.89 9.67
C GLN A 455 14.35 7.02 9.56
N PRO A 456 13.55 6.63 10.58
CA PRO A 456 12.12 6.89 10.55
C PRO A 456 11.82 8.38 10.70
N VAL A 457 10.70 8.83 10.13
CA VAL A 457 10.11 10.13 10.45
C VAL A 457 9.79 10.15 11.94
N ARG A 458 10.18 11.21 12.62
CA ARG A 458 9.88 11.36 14.05
C ARG A 458 8.39 11.62 14.23
N GLU A 459 7.83 11.15 15.32
CA GLU A 459 6.42 11.37 15.65
C GLU A 459 6.08 12.86 15.72
N ASP A 460 6.97 13.69 16.27
CA ASP A 460 6.81 15.15 16.35
C ASP A 460 6.87 15.85 14.97
N ASP A 461 7.52 15.22 14.00
CA ASP A 461 7.68 15.75 12.63
C ASP A 461 6.58 15.24 11.67
N GLU A 462 5.82 14.22 12.07
CA GLU A 462 4.72 13.67 11.28
C GLU A 462 3.44 14.50 11.45
N VAL A 463 3.23 15.40 10.51
CA VAL A 463 2.14 16.41 10.59
C VAL A 463 0.75 15.79 10.35
N ALA A 464 0.67 14.69 9.62
CA ALA A 464 -0.60 14.12 9.18
C ALA A 464 -0.57 12.58 9.14
N PRO A 465 -0.41 11.90 10.29
CA PRO A 465 -0.21 10.46 10.37
C PRO A 465 -1.37 9.66 9.75
N LEU A 466 -2.61 10.13 9.87
CA LEU A 466 -3.78 9.51 9.25
C LEU A 466 -3.71 9.54 7.71
N ASN A 467 -3.27 10.67 7.14
CA ASN A 467 -3.09 10.80 5.69
C ASN A 467 -1.89 9.98 5.20
N SER A 468 -0.85 9.87 6.01
CA SER A 468 0.31 9.05 5.70
C SER A 468 -0.05 7.57 5.65
N TYR A 469 -0.92 7.11 6.53
CA TYR A 469 -1.46 5.75 6.48
C TYR A 469 -2.18 5.47 5.14
N LEU A 470 -3.05 6.38 4.71
CA LEU A 470 -3.78 6.27 3.44
C LEU A 470 -2.84 6.32 2.22
N ARG A 471 -1.89 7.24 2.24
CA ARG A 471 -1.03 7.55 1.08
C ARG A 471 -0.30 6.33 0.51
N TRP A 472 0.16 5.44 1.36
CA TRP A 472 0.96 4.30 0.94
C TRP A 472 0.15 3.00 0.77
N LEU A 473 -1.18 3.04 0.93
CA LEU A 473 -2.06 1.94 0.54
C LEU A 473 -1.99 1.72 -0.99
N PRO A 474 -2.34 0.52 -1.46
CA PRO A 474 -2.30 0.21 -2.89
C PRO A 474 -3.04 1.25 -3.73
N CYS A 475 -2.37 1.78 -4.74
CA CYS A 475 -2.89 2.80 -5.67
C CYS A 475 -3.23 4.17 -5.06
N CYS A 476 -3.06 4.39 -3.76
CA CYS A 476 -3.44 5.66 -3.12
C CYS A 476 -2.42 6.80 -3.35
N TYR A 477 -1.15 6.49 -3.58
CA TYR A 477 -0.17 7.52 -3.86
C TYR A 477 -0.39 8.15 -5.24
N ASN A 478 -0.51 9.47 -5.27
CA ASN A 478 -0.66 10.24 -6.51
C ASN A 478 0.54 11.18 -6.70
N PRO A 479 1.47 10.88 -7.63
CA PRO A 479 2.63 11.72 -7.89
C PRO A 479 2.28 13.16 -8.30
N GLY A 480 1.14 13.36 -8.98
CA GLY A 480 0.67 14.68 -9.39
C GLY A 480 0.26 15.58 -8.22
N GLN A 481 -0.10 15.00 -7.07
CA GLN A 481 -0.41 15.74 -5.83
C GLN A 481 0.85 16.04 -5.02
N ASP A 482 1.92 15.28 -5.18
CA ASP A 482 3.22 15.50 -4.52
C ASP A 482 4.06 16.54 -5.29
N ARG A 483 3.49 17.70 -5.57
CA ARG A 483 4.13 18.76 -6.35
C ARG A 483 5.42 19.30 -5.73
N ARG A 484 5.53 19.20 -4.40
CA ARG A 484 6.70 19.68 -3.65
C ARG A 484 7.71 18.56 -3.38
N ARG A 485 7.40 17.34 -3.79
CA ARG A 485 8.26 16.15 -3.66
C ARG A 485 8.73 15.89 -2.23
N TRP A 486 7.83 16.12 -1.25
CA TRP A 486 8.16 15.93 0.17
C TRP A 486 8.00 14.50 0.66
N TYR A 487 7.15 13.72 -0.02
CA TYR A 487 6.78 12.39 0.44
C TYR A 487 7.68 11.28 -0.11
N THR A 488 8.50 11.59 -1.11
CA THR A 488 9.39 10.63 -1.77
C THR A 488 10.82 11.16 -1.82
N GLN A 489 11.79 10.26 -1.73
CA GLN A 489 13.20 10.56 -1.76
C GLN A 489 13.82 10.10 -3.07
N LEU A 490 15.00 10.64 -3.41
CA LEU A 490 15.79 10.17 -4.53
C LEU A 490 16.48 8.86 -4.15
N MET A 491 16.31 7.83 -4.98
CA MET A 491 16.98 6.55 -4.83
C MET A 491 17.36 5.97 -6.20
N PHE A 492 18.48 5.29 -6.26
CA PHE A 492 18.87 4.58 -7.47
C PHE A 492 18.10 3.27 -7.63
N ALA A 493 17.93 2.81 -8.87
CA ALA A 493 17.33 1.51 -9.18
C ALA A 493 18.00 0.39 -8.39
N GLN A 494 19.32 0.41 -8.27
CA GLN A 494 20.08 -0.55 -7.45
C GLN A 494 19.71 -0.51 -5.95
N HIS A 495 19.40 0.66 -5.39
CA HIS A 495 18.95 0.76 -4.00
C HIS A 495 17.55 0.17 -3.84
N ALA A 496 16.65 0.49 -4.77
CA ALA A 496 15.33 -0.10 -4.80
C ALA A 496 15.39 -1.62 -4.95
N ALA A 497 16.22 -2.15 -5.86
CA ALA A 497 16.44 -3.58 -6.03
C ALA A 497 16.97 -4.26 -4.75
N ARG A 498 17.77 -3.55 -3.94
CA ARG A 498 18.30 -4.05 -2.65
C ARG A 498 17.23 -4.07 -1.54
N PHE A 499 16.22 -3.21 -1.63
CA PHE A 499 15.06 -3.22 -0.73
C PHE A 499 13.93 -4.13 -1.22
N CYS A 500 13.92 -4.48 -2.52
CA CYS A 500 12.93 -5.39 -3.04
C CYS A 500 13.02 -6.74 -2.34
N ARG A 501 12.04 -7.05 -1.50
CA ARG A 501 11.93 -8.33 -0.80
C ARG A 501 11.33 -9.40 -1.71
N VAL A 502 11.88 -9.53 -2.90
CA VAL A 502 11.55 -10.62 -3.86
C VAL A 502 12.48 -11.82 -3.69
N ALA A 503 13.29 -11.78 -2.64
CA ALA A 503 14.16 -12.86 -2.20
C ALA A 503 13.74 -13.32 -0.80
N SER A 504 13.63 -14.61 -0.60
CA SER A 504 13.29 -15.26 0.68
C SER A 504 14.55 -15.56 1.47
#